data_3525a0b9ecc67ffd15040ee3e7ddeb05
#
_entry.id   3525a0b9ecc67ffd15040ee3e7ddeb05
#
_cell.length_a   1.000
_cell.length_b   1.000
_cell.length_c   1.000
_cell.angle_alpha   90.00
_cell.angle_beta   90.00
_cell.angle_gamma   90.00
#
_symmetry.space_group_name_H-M   'P 1'
#
loop_
_entity.id
_entity.type
_entity.pdbx_description
1 polymer ?
#
loop_
_entity_poly.entity_id
_entity_poly.type
_entity_poly.pdbx_seq_one_letter_code
_entity_poly.pdbx_strand_id
1 'polypeptide(L)'
;MGTIDQYDHRSRDKADLQFSCLTDHDCYPDWISQSEWELMRTTARLMNEDDALTCLLSFEWTPNEFRYDFGHKNVYYRDDNGDIFRSGDQGGITPTNLYASLKNYRAMCIPHHPAADWGMVSAATDWDFHDDSVERLAEIFSRHAPYEDDESRSKFTKNIKKMPHHSVQEALSKGYRMGFTAGS
;
A
#
# COMPACT_ATOMS: atom_id res chain seq x y z
N MET A 1 15.76 13.88 -5.57
CA MET A 1 15.49 12.49 -5.22
C MET A 1 16.65 11.98 -4.41
N GLY A 2 16.40 11.23 -3.35
CA GLY A 2 17.43 10.55 -2.56
C GLY A 2 17.56 9.09 -3.01
N THR A 3 18.61 8.43 -2.55
CA THR A 3 18.75 6.97 -2.70
C THR A 3 17.95 6.25 -1.61
N ILE A 4 17.71 4.94 -1.78
CA ILE A 4 16.92 4.13 -0.83
C ILE A 4 17.55 4.18 0.57
N ASP A 5 18.88 4.00 0.64
CA ASP A 5 19.63 4.08 1.89
C ASP A 5 19.54 5.46 2.56
N GLN A 6 19.50 6.55 1.79
CA GLN A 6 19.30 7.89 2.34
C GLN A 6 17.92 8.08 2.95
N TYR A 7 16.90 7.40 2.40
CA TYR A 7 15.56 7.40 2.98
C TYR A 7 15.56 6.71 4.34
N ASP A 8 16.12 5.51 4.43
CA ASP A 8 16.18 4.75 5.68
C ASP A 8 17.04 5.43 6.75
N HIS A 9 18.20 5.99 6.38
CA HIS A 9 19.00 6.81 7.28
C HIS A 9 18.22 8.02 7.81
N ARG A 10 17.41 8.67 6.96
CA ARG A 10 16.57 9.79 7.38
C ARG A 10 15.48 9.35 8.34
N SER A 11 14.86 8.21 8.08
CA SER A 11 13.83 7.61 8.92
C SER A 11 14.37 7.34 10.32
N ARG A 12 15.56 6.74 10.42
CA ARG A 12 16.23 6.47 11.69
C ARG A 12 16.76 7.74 12.35
N ASP A 13 17.65 8.49 11.65
CA ASP A 13 18.51 9.50 12.29
C ASP A 13 17.83 10.87 12.43
N LYS A 14 16.76 11.13 11.69
CA LYS A 14 16.07 12.44 11.68
C LYS A 14 14.62 12.35 12.13
N ALA A 15 13.91 11.29 11.76
CA ALA A 15 12.51 11.14 12.09
C ALA A 15 12.27 10.25 13.31
N ASP A 16 13.34 9.59 13.82
CA ASP A 16 13.28 8.70 14.98
C ASP A 16 12.21 7.60 14.84
N LEU A 17 12.10 7.05 13.62
CA LEU A 17 11.13 6.00 13.33
C LEU A 17 11.68 4.65 13.76
N GLN A 18 10.81 3.81 14.28
CA GLN A 18 11.13 2.44 14.68
C GLN A 18 11.06 1.46 13.50
N PHE A 19 10.33 1.83 12.45
CA PHE A 19 10.27 1.06 11.21
C PHE A 19 10.13 1.99 10.01
N SER A 20 10.61 1.54 8.86
CA SER A 20 10.45 2.22 7.58
C SER A 20 10.27 1.22 6.45
N CYS A 21 9.69 1.68 5.37
CA CYS A 21 9.52 0.92 4.13
C CYS A 21 9.30 1.86 2.96
N LEU A 22 9.74 1.46 1.79
CA LEU A 22 9.46 2.13 0.53
C LEU A 22 8.40 1.36 -0.24
N THR A 23 7.32 2.02 -0.58
CA THR A 23 6.21 1.45 -1.33
C THR A 23 6.11 2.07 -2.72
N ASP A 24 7.17 1.92 -3.51
CA ASP A 24 7.15 2.35 -4.90
C ASP A 24 6.12 1.53 -5.70
N HIS A 25 5.57 2.12 -6.76
CA HIS A 25 4.54 1.49 -7.57
C HIS A 25 5.07 0.26 -8.35
N ASP A 26 4.32 -0.82 -8.33
CA ASP A 26 4.63 -2.05 -9.09
C ASP A 26 4.46 -1.87 -10.60
N CYS A 27 3.65 -0.90 -10.98
CA CYS A 27 3.26 -0.61 -12.35
C CYS A 27 3.29 0.93 -12.58
N TYR A 28 2.85 1.38 -13.76
CA TYR A 28 2.80 2.80 -14.15
C TYR A 28 2.41 3.75 -12.97
N PRO A 29 3.01 4.97 -12.88
CA PRO A 29 3.92 5.58 -13.86
C PRO A 29 5.40 5.20 -13.69
N ASP A 30 5.80 4.73 -12.55
CA ASP A 30 7.19 4.50 -12.15
C ASP A 30 7.37 3.04 -11.72
N TRP A 31 7.56 2.15 -12.65
CA TRP A 31 7.69 0.72 -12.40
C TRP A 31 8.95 0.39 -11.63
N ILE A 32 8.81 -0.39 -10.58
CA ILE A 32 9.96 -1.06 -9.98
C ILE A 32 10.47 -2.11 -10.98
N SER A 33 11.66 -1.93 -11.53
CA SER A 33 12.32 -2.98 -12.30
C SER A 33 12.75 -4.14 -11.41
N GLN A 34 13.08 -5.29 -11.98
CA GLN A 34 13.59 -6.42 -11.19
C GLN A 34 14.89 -6.08 -10.44
N SER A 35 15.77 -5.28 -11.06
CA SER A 35 17.01 -4.83 -10.42
C SER A 35 16.76 -3.85 -9.27
N GLU A 36 15.78 -2.98 -9.38
CA GLU A 36 15.36 -2.10 -8.28
C GLU A 36 14.72 -2.90 -7.15
N TRP A 37 13.90 -3.90 -7.46
CA TRP A 37 13.36 -4.79 -6.45
C TRP A 37 14.44 -5.52 -5.65
N GLU A 38 15.47 -6.04 -6.32
CA GLU A 38 16.62 -6.66 -5.65
C GLU A 38 17.45 -5.65 -4.84
N LEU A 39 17.53 -4.41 -5.32
CA LEU A 39 18.17 -3.33 -4.56
C LEU A 39 17.37 -2.99 -3.30
N MET A 40 16.05 -2.83 -3.41
CA MET A 40 15.16 -2.58 -2.27
C MET A 40 15.28 -3.70 -1.23
N ARG A 41 15.25 -4.97 -1.67
CA ARG A 41 15.45 -6.15 -0.83
C ARG A 41 16.78 -6.11 -0.09
N THR A 42 17.85 -5.82 -0.82
CA THR A 42 19.21 -5.76 -0.25
C THR A 42 19.32 -4.62 0.75
N THR A 43 18.79 -3.45 0.41
CA THR A 43 18.83 -2.28 1.31
C THR A 43 18.00 -2.50 2.56
N ALA A 44 16.78 -3.00 2.44
CA ALA A 44 15.96 -3.33 3.61
C ALA A 44 16.69 -4.26 4.58
N ARG A 45 17.36 -5.30 4.05
CA ARG A 45 18.15 -6.22 4.87
C ARG A 45 19.36 -5.55 5.54
N LEU A 46 20.08 -4.70 4.81
CA LEU A 46 21.27 -4.02 5.33
C LEU A 46 20.97 -2.91 6.33
N MET A 47 19.80 -2.28 6.20
CA MET A 47 19.38 -1.18 7.05
C MET A 47 18.63 -1.64 8.30
N ASN A 48 18.26 -2.93 8.38
CA ASN A 48 17.72 -3.49 9.62
C ASN A 48 18.80 -3.45 10.71
N GLU A 49 18.45 -2.82 11.81
CA GLU A 49 19.30 -2.67 12.98
C GLU A 49 18.48 -2.96 14.23
N ASP A 50 18.87 -3.98 14.99
CA ASP A 50 18.18 -4.40 16.19
C ASP A 50 18.03 -3.22 17.17
N ASP A 51 16.82 -3.07 17.71
CA ASP A 51 16.42 -2.00 18.64
C ASP A 51 16.49 -0.57 18.08
N ALA A 52 16.84 -0.36 16.81
CA ALA A 52 16.96 0.96 16.22
C ALA A 52 15.96 1.18 15.05
N LEU A 53 16.03 0.37 14.00
CA LEU A 53 15.16 0.53 12.82
C LEU A 53 14.85 -0.83 12.20
N THR A 54 13.56 -1.10 11.97
CA THR A 54 13.11 -2.22 11.15
C THR A 54 12.77 -1.72 9.74
N CYS A 55 13.50 -2.18 8.72
CA CYS A 55 13.20 -1.90 7.33
C CYS A 55 12.45 -3.08 6.71
N LEU A 56 11.25 -2.83 6.19
CA LEU A 56 10.42 -3.84 5.56
C LEU A 56 10.55 -3.78 4.04
N LEU A 57 10.65 -4.94 3.40
CA LEU A 57 10.51 -5.04 1.96
C LEU A 57 9.04 -4.82 1.60
N SER A 58 8.77 -3.92 0.66
CA SER A 58 7.40 -3.52 0.35
C SER A 58 7.26 -2.94 -1.06
N PHE A 59 6.05 -2.88 -1.57
CA PHE A 59 5.69 -2.20 -2.81
C PHE A 59 4.23 -1.76 -2.78
N GLU A 60 3.88 -0.80 -3.61
CA GLU A 60 2.49 -0.41 -3.84
C GLU A 60 1.96 -1.16 -5.07
N TRP A 61 1.01 -2.06 -4.84
CA TRP A 61 0.24 -2.70 -5.90
C TRP A 61 -0.76 -1.68 -6.46
N THR A 62 -0.56 -1.28 -7.72
CA THR A 62 -1.23 -0.15 -8.37
C THR A 62 -1.88 -0.59 -9.66
N PRO A 63 -3.09 -1.18 -9.64
CA PRO A 63 -3.78 -1.58 -10.85
C PRO A 63 -4.20 -0.37 -11.68
N ASN A 64 -3.78 -0.33 -12.94
CA ASN A 64 -4.03 0.78 -13.86
C ASN A 64 -5.18 0.52 -14.84
N GLU A 65 -6.01 -0.45 -14.57
CA GLU A 65 -7.16 -0.73 -15.41
C GLU A 65 -8.26 0.30 -15.14
N PHE A 66 -8.48 1.23 -16.07
CA PHE A 66 -9.53 2.25 -16.00
C PHE A 66 -10.97 1.71 -15.85
N ARG A 67 -11.13 0.41 -15.80
CA ARG A 67 -12.43 -0.26 -15.72
C ARG A 67 -12.74 -0.84 -14.36
N TYR A 68 -11.75 -0.90 -13.44
CA TYR A 68 -11.90 -1.60 -12.18
C TYR A 68 -11.36 -0.75 -11.03
N ASP A 69 -12.22 -0.39 -10.11
CA ASP A 69 -11.88 0.32 -8.89
C ASP A 69 -11.38 -0.67 -7.84
N PHE A 70 -10.29 -1.38 -8.13
CA PHE A 70 -9.71 -2.32 -7.16
C PHE A 70 -8.98 -1.64 -6.02
N GLY A 71 -8.63 -0.39 -6.22
CA GLY A 71 -7.84 0.41 -5.29
C GLY A 71 -6.37 0.03 -5.28
N HIS A 72 -5.58 0.92 -4.73
CA HIS A 72 -4.16 0.67 -4.50
C HIS A 72 -3.97 -0.04 -3.15
N LYS A 73 -2.94 -0.86 -3.06
CA LYS A 73 -2.64 -1.63 -1.86
C LYS A 73 -1.16 -1.65 -1.58
N ASN A 74 -0.77 -1.22 -0.39
CA ASN A 74 0.60 -1.35 0.06
C ASN A 74 0.83 -2.77 0.58
N VAL A 75 1.77 -3.47 -0.03
CA VAL A 75 2.18 -4.83 0.35
C VAL A 75 3.45 -4.76 1.16
N TYR A 76 3.45 -5.44 2.30
CA TYR A 76 4.58 -5.50 3.24
C TYR A 76 4.96 -6.95 3.51
N TYR A 77 6.24 -7.25 3.41
CA TYR A 77 6.80 -8.54 3.76
C TYR A 77 7.51 -8.47 5.09
N ARG A 78 7.26 -9.45 5.95
CA ARG A 78 8.01 -9.59 7.18
C ARG A 78 9.45 -10.04 6.94
N ASP A 79 9.64 -10.90 5.95
CA ASP A 79 10.91 -11.48 5.58
C ASP A 79 11.40 -10.86 4.25
N ASP A 80 12.67 -10.96 3.95
CA ASP A 80 13.27 -10.35 2.75
C ASP A 80 13.16 -11.23 1.47
N ASN A 81 12.33 -12.28 1.49
CA ASN A 81 12.17 -13.22 0.39
C ASN A 81 10.90 -12.99 -0.45
N GLY A 82 10.19 -11.88 -0.23
CA GLY A 82 8.96 -11.56 -0.96
C GLY A 82 9.21 -11.29 -2.45
N ASP A 83 8.27 -11.69 -3.28
CA ASP A 83 8.28 -11.38 -4.72
C ASP A 83 7.38 -10.18 -5.03
N ILE A 84 7.67 -9.47 -6.13
CA ILE A 84 6.81 -8.41 -6.62
C ILE A 84 5.73 -9.01 -7.53
N PHE A 85 4.47 -8.85 -7.11
CA PHE A 85 3.30 -9.29 -7.88
C PHE A 85 2.72 -8.09 -8.62
N ARG A 86 2.99 -8.00 -9.91
CA ARG A 86 2.62 -6.83 -10.71
C ARG A 86 1.15 -6.85 -11.09
N SER A 87 0.49 -5.75 -10.85
CA SER A 87 -0.91 -5.54 -11.24
C SER A 87 -1.11 -5.51 -12.76
N GLY A 88 -0.07 -5.19 -13.53
CA GLY A 88 -0.09 -5.20 -15.00
C GLY A 88 0.14 -6.57 -15.65
N ASP A 89 0.52 -7.58 -14.90
CA ASP A 89 0.80 -8.91 -15.43
C ASP A 89 -0.47 -9.77 -15.55
N GLN A 90 -0.52 -10.61 -16.57
CA GLN A 90 -1.59 -11.61 -16.68
C GLN A 90 -1.58 -12.53 -15.45
N GLY A 91 -2.63 -12.46 -14.64
CA GLY A 91 -2.75 -13.21 -13.39
C GLY A 91 -2.50 -12.39 -12.11
N GLY A 92 -1.99 -11.16 -12.22
CA GLY A 92 -1.85 -10.21 -11.09
C GLY A 92 -2.92 -9.12 -11.04
N ILE A 93 -3.86 -9.12 -11.97
CA ILE A 93 -4.78 -8.01 -12.25
C ILE A 93 -5.85 -7.82 -11.17
N THR A 94 -6.19 -8.84 -10.39
CA THR A 94 -7.26 -8.75 -9.39
C THR A 94 -6.74 -8.87 -7.97
N PRO A 95 -7.40 -8.25 -6.98
CA PRO A 95 -7.03 -8.42 -5.58
C PRO A 95 -7.03 -9.88 -5.14
N THR A 96 -7.95 -10.70 -5.65
CA THR A 96 -8.01 -12.14 -5.36
C THR A 96 -6.72 -12.86 -5.73
N ASN A 97 -6.16 -12.54 -6.90
CA ASN A 97 -4.89 -13.12 -7.35
C ASN A 97 -3.72 -12.65 -6.49
N LEU A 98 -3.68 -11.36 -6.14
CA LEU A 98 -2.70 -10.81 -5.22
C LEU A 98 -2.75 -11.53 -3.88
N TYR A 99 -3.93 -11.65 -3.27
CA TYR A 99 -4.10 -12.30 -1.97
C TYR A 99 -3.67 -13.78 -2.02
N ALA A 100 -4.03 -14.49 -3.07
CA ALA A 100 -3.62 -15.88 -3.25
C ALA A 100 -2.10 -16.02 -3.31
N SER A 101 -1.41 -15.10 -3.97
CA SER A 101 0.05 -15.07 -4.04
C SER A 101 0.69 -14.73 -2.70
N LEU A 102 0.16 -13.74 -1.98
CA LEU A 102 0.68 -13.29 -0.69
C LEU A 102 0.58 -14.35 0.41
N LYS A 103 -0.40 -15.27 0.33
CA LYS A 103 -0.54 -16.38 1.29
C LYS A 103 0.65 -17.33 1.35
N ASN A 104 1.50 -17.32 0.33
CA ASN A 104 2.74 -18.10 0.32
C ASN A 104 3.88 -17.44 1.12
N TYR A 105 3.67 -16.23 1.63
CA TYR A 105 4.64 -15.42 2.34
C TYR A 105 4.12 -14.97 3.70
N ARG A 106 5.02 -14.54 4.57
CA ARG A 106 4.66 -13.80 5.77
C ARG A 106 4.45 -12.34 5.39
N ALA A 107 3.31 -12.07 4.76
CA ALA A 107 2.98 -10.77 4.18
C ALA A 107 1.65 -10.26 4.70
N MET A 108 1.47 -8.95 4.59
CA MET A 108 0.17 -8.29 4.69
C MET A 108 0.02 -7.27 3.59
N CYS A 109 -1.21 -6.92 3.32
CA CYS A 109 -1.60 -5.94 2.33
C CYS A 109 -2.54 -4.93 3.01
N ILE A 110 -2.34 -3.65 2.76
CA ILE A 110 -3.12 -2.57 3.37
C ILE A 110 -3.73 -1.74 2.24
N PRO A 111 -5.07 -1.64 2.16
CA PRO A 111 -5.72 -0.68 1.26
C PRO A 111 -5.20 0.73 1.53
N HIS A 112 -4.63 1.34 0.47
CA HIS A 112 -4.00 2.65 0.50
C HIS A 112 -4.95 3.67 -0.11
N HIS A 113 -5.11 4.84 0.54
CA HIS A 113 -6.04 5.92 0.18
C HIS A 113 -7.40 5.44 -0.39
N PRO A 114 -8.13 4.60 0.37
CA PRO A 114 -9.21 3.74 -0.16
C PRO A 114 -10.38 4.47 -0.81
N ALA A 115 -10.59 5.76 -0.53
CA ALA A 115 -11.68 6.53 -1.14
C ALA A 115 -11.18 7.62 -2.11
N ALA A 116 -9.91 7.57 -2.55
CA ALA A 116 -9.34 8.62 -3.39
C ALA A 116 -9.50 8.32 -4.89
N ASP A 117 -9.86 9.35 -5.64
CA ASP A 117 -9.93 9.34 -7.11
C ASP A 117 -9.19 10.55 -7.67
N TRP A 118 -8.18 10.29 -8.48
CA TRP A 118 -7.42 11.32 -9.22
C TRP A 118 -8.02 11.64 -10.58
N GLY A 119 -9.16 11.05 -10.94
CA GLY A 119 -9.89 11.32 -12.18
C GLY A 119 -9.32 10.65 -13.43
N MET A 120 -8.05 10.33 -13.45
CA MET A 120 -7.39 9.57 -14.53
C MET A 120 -7.02 8.16 -14.09
N VAL A 121 -6.85 7.96 -12.80
CA VAL A 121 -6.53 6.68 -12.19
C VAL A 121 -7.45 6.52 -11.00
N SER A 122 -8.26 5.47 -11.00
CA SER A 122 -9.06 5.12 -9.84
C SER A 122 -8.16 4.40 -8.84
N ALA A 123 -8.06 4.99 -7.67
CA ALA A 123 -7.32 4.42 -6.55
C ALA A 123 -8.25 3.96 -5.43
N ALA A 124 -9.56 4.12 -5.63
CA ALA A 124 -10.57 3.76 -4.65
C ALA A 124 -10.69 2.25 -4.50
N THR A 125 -10.73 1.79 -3.26
CA THR A 125 -10.76 0.36 -2.94
C THR A 125 -12.13 -0.24 -3.20
N ASP A 126 -12.18 -1.30 -3.99
CA ASP A 126 -13.38 -2.12 -4.10
C ASP A 126 -13.44 -3.10 -2.92
N TRP A 127 -14.33 -2.81 -1.98
CA TRP A 127 -14.54 -3.61 -0.79
C TRP A 127 -15.32 -4.92 -1.02
N ASP A 128 -15.66 -5.26 -2.26
CA ASP A 128 -16.14 -6.60 -2.59
C ASP A 128 -14.98 -7.63 -2.63
N PHE A 129 -13.75 -7.13 -2.69
CA PHE A 129 -12.54 -7.93 -2.56
C PHE A 129 -11.91 -7.71 -1.20
N HIS A 130 -11.96 -8.71 -0.36
CA HIS A 130 -11.32 -8.70 0.96
C HIS A 130 -10.88 -10.10 1.38
N ASP A 131 -9.77 -10.19 2.08
CA ASP A 131 -9.26 -11.44 2.64
C ASP A 131 -8.60 -11.20 4.00
N ASP A 132 -9.30 -11.56 5.08
CA ASP A 132 -8.86 -11.38 6.48
C ASP A 132 -7.47 -11.97 6.78
N SER A 133 -6.99 -12.91 5.98
CA SER A 133 -5.69 -13.55 6.22
C SER A 133 -4.52 -12.66 5.85
N VAL A 134 -4.70 -11.73 4.93
CA VAL A 134 -3.65 -10.82 4.42
C VAL A 134 -4.01 -9.34 4.58
N GLU A 135 -5.29 -8.97 4.54
CA GLU A 135 -5.77 -7.59 4.61
C GLU A 135 -6.39 -7.30 5.99
N ARG A 136 -5.54 -7.09 6.97
CA ARG A 136 -5.92 -6.93 8.40
C ARG A 136 -6.02 -5.48 8.85
N LEU A 137 -5.51 -4.57 8.06
CA LEU A 137 -5.50 -3.13 8.32
C LEU A 137 -6.07 -2.40 7.12
N ALA A 138 -6.59 -1.19 7.33
CA ALA A 138 -6.92 -0.24 6.29
C ALA A 138 -6.38 1.13 6.65
N GLU A 139 -5.95 1.89 5.66
CA GLU A 139 -5.55 3.27 5.86
C GLU A 139 -6.79 4.13 6.09
N ILE A 140 -6.83 4.78 7.26
CA ILE A 140 -7.94 5.68 7.62
C ILE A 140 -7.62 7.15 7.35
N PHE A 141 -6.33 7.47 7.23
CA PHE A 141 -5.85 8.82 7.01
C PHE A 141 -4.49 8.81 6.33
N SER A 142 -4.30 9.69 5.35
CA SER A 142 -2.99 9.96 4.76
C SER A 142 -2.79 11.45 4.52
N ARG A 143 -1.63 11.80 3.97
CA ARG A 143 -1.34 13.16 3.50
C ARG A 143 -2.39 13.69 2.52
N HIS A 144 -3.06 12.81 1.80
CA HIS A 144 -4.02 13.16 0.77
C HIS A 144 -5.39 13.51 1.34
N ALA A 145 -5.87 12.72 2.33
CA ALA A 145 -7.19 12.92 2.92
C ALA A 145 -7.47 11.99 4.11
N PRO A 146 -8.53 12.25 4.87
CA PRO A 146 -9.18 11.26 5.71
C PRO A 146 -10.10 10.36 4.87
N TYR A 147 -10.11 9.06 5.18
CA TYR A 147 -10.89 8.04 4.47
C TYR A 147 -11.87 7.31 5.38
N GLU A 148 -12.14 7.88 6.54
CA GLU A 148 -12.95 7.27 7.59
C GLU A 148 -14.37 6.98 7.12
N ASP A 149 -15.03 7.98 6.58
CA ASP A 149 -16.43 7.95 6.19
C ASP A 149 -16.70 8.73 4.89
N ASP A 150 -17.89 8.48 4.30
CA ASP A 150 -18.32 9.19 3.10
C ASP A 150 -18.89 10.59 3.38
N GLU A 151 -19.31 10.86 4.62
CA GLU A 151 -19.97 12.12 5.00
C GLU A 151 -18.98 13.19 5.45
N SER A 152 -17.75 12.83 5.74
CA SER A 152 -16.73 13.76 6.19
C SER A 152 -16.58 14.93 5.21
N ARG A 153 -16.78 16.13 5.73
CA ARG A 153 -16.53 17.40 5.01
C ARG A 153 -15.05 17.75 4.93
N SER A 154 -14.20 16.87 5.38
CA SER A 154 -12.75 17.04 5.33
C SER A 154 -12.31 17.22 3.89
N LYS A 155 -11.49 18.24 3.65
CA LYS A 155 -11.04 18.57 2.32
C LYS A 155 -9.94 17.60 1.93
N PHE A 156 -10.16 16.91 0.85
CA PHE A 156 -9.10 16.24 0.11
C PHE A 156 -8.10 17.26 -0.43
N THR A 157 -6.87 16.87 -0.63
CA THR A 157 -5.89 17.72 -1.29
C THR A 157 -6.39 18.10 -2.69
N LYS A 158 -5.88 19.22 -3.18
CA LYS A 158 -6.29 19.75 -4.48
C LYS A 158 -6.18 18.67 -5.58
N ASN A 159 -7.22 18.53 -6.39
CA ASN A 159 -7.35 17.59 -7.51
C ASN A 159 -7.63 16.13 -7.14
N ILE A 160 -7.89 15.81 -5.89
CA ILE A 160 -8.35 14.49 -5.48
C ILE A 160 -9.85 14.58 -5.17
N LYS A 161 -10.63 13.67 -5.70
CA LYS A 161 -12.04 13.53 -5.40
C LYS A 161 -12.24 12.39 -4.41
N LYS A 162 -13.27 12.48 -3.61
CA LYS A 162 -13.73 11.40 -2.75
C LYS A 162 -14.71 10.54 -3.53
N MET A 163 -14.44 9.24 -3.59
CA MET A 163 -15.34 8.26 -4.15
C MET A 163 -16.35 7.80 -3.10
N PRO A 164 -17.67 7.96 -3.33
CA PRO A 164 -18.69 7.43 -2.43
C PRO A 164 -18.61 5.90 -2.34
N HIS A 165 -18.93 5.35 -1.20
CA HIS A 165 -18.96 3.90 -0.93
C HIS A 165 -17.60 3.18 -1.00
N HIS A 166 -16.50 3.95 -0.89
CA HIS A 166 -15.15 3.41 -0.85
C HIS A 166 -14.39 3.74 0.44
N SER A 167 -15.06 4.41 1.39
CA SER A 167 -14.48 4.72 2.71
C SER A 167 -14.29 3.47 3.56
N VAL A 168 -13.51 3.60 4.63
CA VAL A 168 -13.34 2.52 5.62
C VAL A 168 -14.67 2.14 6.29
N GLN A 169 -15.57 3.10 6.47
CA GLN A 169 -16.92 2.85 7.00
C GLN A 169 -17.69 1.85 6.13
N GLU A 170 -17.52 1.89 4.80
CA GLU A 170 -18.13 0.91 3.90
C GLU A 170 -17.62 -0.51 4.17
N ALA A 171 -16.31 -0.68 4.36
CA ALA A 171 -15.73 -1.98 4.73
C ALA A 171 -16.33 -2.53 6.04
N LEU A 172 -16.46 -1.66 7.04
CA LEU A 172 -17.08 -2.03 8.32
C LEU A 172 -18.55 -2.38 8.17
N SER A 173 -19.29 -1.68 7.31
CA SER A 173 -20.70 -1.98 7.02
C SER A 173 -20.91 -3.34 6.39
N LYS A 174 -19.94 -3.82 5.62
CA LYS A 174 -19.89 -5.18 5.07
C LYS A 174 -19.54 -6.25 6.12
N GLY A 175 -19.22 -5.84 7.35
CA GLY A 175 -18.90 -6.73 8.46
C GLY A 175 -17.43 -7.13 8.56
N TYR A 176 -16.54 -6.51 7.78
CA TYR A 176 -15.10 -6.77 7.87
C TYR A 176 -14.55 -6.28 9.21
N ARG A 177 -13.59 -7.04 9.74
CA ARG A 177 -12.91 -6.73 11.00
C ARG A 177 -11.45 -6.41 10.71
N MET A 178 -11.10 -5.14 10.83
CA MET A 178 -9.75 -4.68 10.55
C MET A 178 -9.33 -3.61 11.56
N GLY A 179 -8.02 -3.49 11.75
CA GLY A 179 -7.43 -2.35 12.41
C GLY A 179 -7.21 -1.20 11.43
N PHE A 180 -6.70 -0.10 11.94
CA PHE A 180 -6.49 1.11 11.15
C PHE A 180 -5.06 1.57 11.23
N THR A 181 -4.58 2.17 10.13
CA THR A 181 -3.30 2.83 10.06
C THR A 181 -3.47 4.25 9.51
N ALA A 182 -2.59 5.13 9.89
CA ALA A 182 -2.39 6.40 9.21
C ALA A 182 -1.12 6.25 8.38
N GLY A 183 -1.21 6.53 7.11
CA GLY A 183 -0.15 6.23 6.17
C GLY A 183 0.38 7.43 5.42
N SER A 184 1.43 7.14 4.74
CA SER A 184 2.31 7.82 3.79
C SER A 184 2.52 9.29 3.90
#